data_12274cab45119dec2d96cd5a6a36a13c
#
_entry.id   12274cab45119dec2d96cd5a6a36a13c
#
_cell.length_a   1.000
_cell.length_b   1.000
_cell.length_c   1.000
_cell.angle_alpha   90.00
_cell.angle_beta   90.00
_cell.angle_gamma   90.00
#
_symmetry.space_group_name_H-M   'P 1'
#
loop_
_entity.id
_entity.type
_entity.pdbx_description
1 polymer ?
#
loop_
_entity_poly.entity_id
_entity_poly.type
_entity_poly.pdbx_seq_one_letter_code
_entity_poly.pdbx_strand_id
1 'polypeptide(L)'
;PYGTTIQEMRRYASFIGTSNLKDLLTDPSGSRRFICIEVTGPIQTNVTINYHQLYAQAMHDIMKGERYWLDDTDEAIVKEYNREFERVDPLEELFLCHFRGAEESEEGEWLTAMQIFNDLQQKTRDKLAINRIAAFGRTLRKLDILNKKSNRGTLYHLVRIEE
;
A
#
# COMPACT_ATOMS: atom_id res chain seq x y z
N PRO A 1 -3.49 19.97 -23.45
CA PRO A 1 -4.01 19.54 -22.15
C PRO A 1 -4.58 20.67 -21.30
N TYR A 2 -4.63 21.92 -21.80
CA TYR A 2 -5.19 23.06 -21.08
C TYR A 2 -6.45 23.62 -21.78
N GLY A 3 -7.24 22.75 -22.40
CA GLY A 3 -8.52 23.12 -22.98
C GLY A 3 -9.59 23.33 -21.91
N THR A 4 -10.50 24.27 -22.12
CA THR A 4 -11.64 24.54 -21.23
C THR A 4 -12.76 23.52 -21.35
N THR A 5 -12.69 22.59 -22.30
CA THR A 5 -13.72 21.57 -22.55
C THR A 5 -13.21 20.21 -22.07
N ILE A 6 -13.95 19.57 -21.16
CA ILE A 6 -13.68 18.20 -20.74
C ILE A 6 -14.07 17.28 -21.90
N GLN A 7 -13.09 16.57 -22.45
CA GLN A 7 -13.32 15.55 -23.46
C GLN A 7 -13.15 14.18 -22.84
N GLU A 8 -14.18 13.33 -22.94
CA GLU A 8 -14.08 11.92 -22.59
C GLU A 8 -13.32 11.19 -23.70
N MET A 9 -12.14 10.69 -23.36
CA MET A 9 -11.35 9.85 -24.27
C MET A 9 -11.26 8.43 -23.73
N ARG A 10 -11.50 7.44 -24.58
CA ARG A 10 -11.31 6.03 -24.22
C ARG A 10 -9.83 5.76 -23.99
N ARG A 11 -9.55 5.06 -22.91
CA ARG A 11 -8.19 4.60 -22.59
C ARG A 11 -7.92 3.28 -23.32
N TYR A 12 -6.99 3.30 -24.25
CA TYR A 12 -6.60 2.10 -25.03
C TYR A 12 -5.29 1.50 -24.58
N ALA A 13 -4.58 2.13 -23.65
CA ALA A 13 -3.25 1.70 -23.23
C ALA A 13 -3.29 0.96 -21.90
N SER A 14 -2.61 -0.16 -21.84
CA SER A 14 -2.14 -0.82 -20.62
C SER A 14 -0.65 -0.56 -20.45
N PHE A 15 -0.17 -0.60 -19.21
CA PHE A 15 1.22 -0.33 -18.91
C PHE A 15 1.83 -1.55 -18.23
N ILE A 16 3.05 -1.87 -18.61
CA ILE A 16 3.91 -2.82 -17.93
C ILE A 16 5.20 -2.10 -17.54
N GLY A 17 5.71 -2.37 -16.36
CA GLY A 17 6.96 -1.82 -15.86
C GLY A 17 7.79 -2.91 -15.23
N THR A 18 9.08 -2.68 -15.12
CA THR A 18 10.01 -3.57 -14.42
C THR A 18 10.77 -2.80 -13.36
N SER A 19 11.11 -3.45 -12.27
CA SER A 19 11.91 -2.88 -11.19
C SER A 19 12.83 -3.95 -10.61
N ASN A 20 14.01 -3.54 -10.18
CA ASN A 20 14.91 -4.37 -9.37
C ASN A 20 14.68 -4.18 -7.86
N LEU A 21 13.78 -3.26 -7.49
CA LEU A 21 13.42 -3.00 -6.10
C LEU A 21 12.10 -3.71 -5.81
N LYS A 22 12.01 -4.39 -4.67
CA LYS A 22 10.79 -5.06 -4.23
C LYS A 22 9.79 -4.04 -3.66
N ASP A 23 10.27 -3.03 -2.95
CA ASP A 23 9.50 -1.97 -2.28
C ASP A 23 9.03 -0.84 -3.24
N LEU A 24 8.33 -1.20 -4.31
CA LEU A 24 7.97 -0.24 -5.37
C LEU A 24 6.63 0.47 -5.16
N LEU A 25 5.74 -0.08 -4.36
CA LEU A 25 4.43 0.50 -4.10
C LEU A 25 4.50 1.51 -2.94
N THR A 26 4.43 2.79 -3.27
CA THR A 26 4.50 3.88 -2.29
C THR A 26 3.14 4.42 -1.86
N ASP A 27 2.07 4.10 -2.59
CA ASP A 27 0.70 4.53 -2.29
C ASP A 27 -0.15 3.37 -1.79
N PRO A 28 -0.42 3.30 -0.48
CA PRO A 28 -1.23 2.23 0.11
C PRO A 28 -2.67 2.17 -0.42
N SER A 29 -3.19 3.31 -0.93
CA SER A 29 -4.55 3.38 -1.49
C SER A 29 -4.62 3.00 -2.96
N GLY A 30 -3.47 3.03 -3.66
CA GLY A 30 -3.36 2.83 -5.10
C GLY A 30 -2.92 1.44 -5.53
N SER A 31 -2.55 0.57 -4.61
CA SER A 31 -1.98 -0.74 -4.91
C SER A 31 -2.88 -1.63 -5.76
N ARG A 32 -4.21 -1.48 -5.67
CA ARG A 32 -5.20 -2.20 -6.50
C ARG A 32 -5.08 -1.96 -8.01
N ARG A 33 -4.32 -0.93 -8.44
CA ARG A 33 -4.10 -0.59 -9.85
C ARG A 33 -2.90 -1.31 -10.44
N PHE A 34 -2.15 -2.01 -9.62
CA PHE A 34 -0.94 -2.73 -9.99
C PHE A 34 -1.16 -4.21 -9.72
N ILE A 35 -0.67 -5.04 -10.62
CA ILE A 35 -0.51 -6.48 -10.41
C ILE A 35 0.99 -6.69 -10.37
N CYS A 36 1.56 -6.84 -9.17
CA CYS A 36 2.97 -7.10 -9.01
C CYS A 36 3.26 -8.57 -9.23
N ILE A 37 4.34 -8.87 -9.93
CA ILE A 37 4.79 -10.24 -10.20
C ILE A 37 6.27 -10.31 -9.86
N GLU A 38 6.63 -11.18 -8.91
CA GLU A 38 8.03 -11.45 -8.60
C GLU A 38 8.59 -12.51 -9.55
N VAL A 39 9.67 -12.16 -10.23
CA VAL A 39 10.39 -13.11 -11.07
C VAL A 39 11.44 -13.81 -10.21
N THR A 40 11.18 -15.07 -9.84
CA THR A 40 12.03 -15.84 -8.91
C THR A 40 13.09 -16.70 -9.60
N GLY A 41 13.12 -16.72 -10.92
CA GLY A 41 14.06 -17.54 -11.70
C GLY A 41 14.59 -16.86 -12.94
N PRO A 42 15.52 -17.49 -13.65
CA PRO A 42 16.08 -16.92 -14.86
C PRO A 42 15.03 -16.82 -15.97
N ILE A 43 14.95 -15.64 -16.58
CA ILE A 43 14.06 -15.40 -17.73
C ILE A 43 14.67 -16.08 -18.96
N GLN A 44 13.89 -16.95 -19.61
CA GLN A 44 14.29 -17.59 -20.85
C GLN A 44 14.14 -16.61 -22.02
N THR A 45 15.23 -16.02 -22.46
CA THR A 45 15.24 -15.04 -23.55
C THR A 45 15.31 -15.66 -24.95
N ASN A 46 15.62 -16.94 -25.04
CA ASN A 46 15.85 -17.66 -26.31
C ASN A 46 14.60 -18.41 -26.83
N VAL A 47 13.43 -18.14 -26.25
CA VAL A 47 12.18 -18.79 -26.67
C VAL A 47 11.52 -17.98 -27.77
N THR A 48 11.22 -18.61 -28.90
CA THR A 48 10.41 -18.00 -29.96
C THR A 48 8.95 -18.03 -29.55
N ILE A 49 8.37 -16.86 -29.30
CA ILE A 49 6.96 -16.73 -28.95
C ILE A 49 6.12 -16.78 -30.22
N ASN A 50 5.15 -17.71 -30.28
CA ASN A 50 4.16 -17.71 -31.36
C ASN A 50 3.04 -16.72 -31.06
N TYR A 51 3.24 -15.47 -31.47
CA TYR A 51 2.26 -14.39 -31.23
C TYR A 51 0.89 -14.65 -31.84
N HIS A 52 0.81 -15.36 -32.96
CA HIS A 52 -0.49 -15.71 -33.57
C HIS A 52 -1.32 -16.62 -32.64
N GLN A 53 -0.69 -17.62 -32.04
CA GLN A 53 -1.36 -18.47 -31.07
C GLN A 53 -1.73 -17.70 -29.79
N LEU A 54 -0.86 -16.86 -29.30
CA LEU A 54 -1.11 -16.03 -28.11
C LEU A 54 -2.32 -15.13 -28.30
N TYR A 55 -2.38 -14.40 -29.42
CA TYR A 55 -3.53 -13.55 -29.71
C TYR A 55 -4.80 -14.33 -30.03
N ALA A 56 -4.69 -15.49 -30.71
CA ALA A 56 -5.84 -16.35 -30.96
C ALA A 56 -6.46 -16.88 -29.64
N GLN A 57 -5.62 -17.24 -28.67
CA GLN A 57 -6.08 -17.65 -27.35
C GLN A 57 -6.79 -16.51 -26.64
N ALA A 58 -6.20 -15.32 -26.59
CA ALA A 58 -6.83 -14.15 -25.97
C ALA A 58 -8.19 -13.80 -26.59
N MET A 59 -8.28 -13.85 -27.93
CA MET A 59 -9.54 -13.63 -28.63
C MET A 59 -10.58 -14.72 -28.32
N HIS A 60 -10.15 -15.97 -28.25
CA HIS A 60 -11.03 -17.08 -27.91
C HIS A 60 -11.61 -16.92 -26.50
N ASP A 61 -10.78 -16.54 -25.52
CA ASP A 61 -11.19 -16.34 -24.14
C ASP A 61 -12.19 -15.16 -24.02
N ILE A 62 -11.94 -14.06 -24.72
CA ILE A 62 -12.87 -12.94 -24.82
C ILE A 62 -14.21 -13.38 -25.42
N MET A 63 -14.19 -14.16 -26.51
CA MET A 63 -15.41 -14.66 -27.17
C MET A 63 -16.20 -15.63 -26.29
N LYS A 64 -15.54 -16.36 -25.41
CA LYS A 64 -16.18 -17.20 -24.41
C LYS A 64 -16.78 -16.40 -23.23
N GLY A 65 -16.52 -15.09 -23.17
CA GLY A 65 -17.00 -14.24 -22.11
C GLY A 65 -16.12 -14.27 -20.87
N GLU A 66 -14.86 -14.69 -21.02
CA GLU A 66 -13.88 -14.60 -19.94
C GLU A 66 -13.74 -13.14 -19.49
N ARG A 67 -13.72 -12.95 -18.19
CA ARG A 67 -13.68 -11.63 -17.58
C ARG A 67 -12.27 -11.03 -17.67
N TYR A 68 -12.17 -9.82 -18.19
CA TYR A 68 -10.92 -9.07 -18.34
C TYR A 68 -10.75 -7.93 -17.32
N TRP A 69 -11.66 -7.83 -16.34
CA TRP A 69 -11.60 -6.88 -15.24
C TRP A 69 -11.59 -7.60 -13.90
N LEU A 70 -11.02 -6.98 -12.89
CA LEU A 70 -11.05 -7.48 -11.52
C LEU A 70 -12.38 -7.06 -10.85
N ASP A 71 -12.99 -7.97 -10.08
CA ASP A 71 -14.06 -7.64 -9.16
C ASP A 71 -13.50 -7.37 -7.74
N ASP A 72 -14.39 -7.07 -6.80
CA ASP A 72 -14.01 -6.75 -5.42
C ASP A 72 -13.22 -7.89 -4.75
N THR A 73 -13.53 -9.15 -5.09
CA THR A 73 -12.82 -10.32 -4.56
C THR A 73 -11.42 -10.41 -5.15
N ASP A 74 -11.29 -10.23 -6.46
CA ASP A 74 -9.99 -10.21 -7.14
C ASP A 74 -9.13 -9.04 -6.65
N GLU A 75 -9.73 -7.85 -6.47
CA GLU A 75 -9.04 -6.69 -5.91
C GLU A 75 -8.50 -6.96 -4.50
N ALA A 76 -9.26 -7.69 -3.67
CA ALA A 76 -8.80 -8.06 -2.34
C ALA A 76 -7.60 -9.01 -2.38
N ILE A 77 -7.62 -10.00 -3.28
CA ILE A 77 -6.51 -10.94 -3.49
C ILE A 77 -5.27 -10.20 -4.00
N VAL A 78 -5.41 -9.33 -5.00
CA VAL A 78 -4.32 -8.52 -5.54
C VAL A 78 -3.73 -7.61 -4.46
N LYS A 79 -4.57 -6.98 -3.65
CA LYS A 79 -4.13 -6.13 -2.55
C LYS A 79 -3.33 -6.90 -1.51
N GLU A 80 -3.78 -8.10 -1.14
CA GLU A 80 -3.05 -8.95 -0.19
C GLU A 80 -1.68 -9.35 -0.74
N TYR A 81 -1.65 -9.79 -2.00
CA TYR A 81 -0.40 -10.15 -2.67
C TYR A 81 0.56 -8.96 -2.81
N ASN A 82 0.03 -7.77 -3.11
CA ASN A 82 0.82 -6.55 -3.27
C ASN A 82 1.45 -6.04 -1.98
N ARG A 83 1.03 -6.51 -0.79
CA ARG A 83 1.64 -6.11 0.50
C ARG A 83 3.13 -6.36 0.56
N GLU A 84 3.59 -7.43 -0.07
CA GLU A 84 5.02 -7.74 -0.13
C GLU A 84 5.85 -6.73 -0.94
N PHE A 85 5.18 -5.95 -1.79
CA PHE A 85 5.79 -4.91 -2.64
C PHE A 85 5.53 -3.50 -2.14
N GLU A 86 4.80 -3.34 -1.03
CA GLU A 86 4.58 -2.05 -0.41
C GLU A 86 5.84 -1.59 0.32
N ARG A 87 6.19 -0.33 0.09
CA ARG A 87 7.27 0.30 0.85
C ARG A 87 6.82 0.55 2.27
N VAL A 88 7.52 -0.01 3.22
CA VAL A 88 7.30 0.29 4.64
C VAL A 88 7.89 1.67 4.95
N ASP A 89 7.10 2.54 5.58
CA ASP A 89 7.60 3.84 6.04
C ASP A 89 8.54 3.61 7.24
N PRO A 90 9.78 4.10 7.22
CA PRO A 90 10.68 3.99 8.36
C PRO A 90 10.08 4.49 9.68
N LEU A 91 9.14 5.43 9.62
CA LEU A 91 8.40 5.91 10.79
C LEU A 91 7.38 4.87 11.30
N GLU A 92 6.82 4.05 10.40
CA GLU A 92 5.96 2.91 10.75
C GLU A 92 6.78 1.82 11.44
N GLU A 93 7.96 1.48 10.90
CA GLU A 93 8.87 0.52 11.54
C GLU A 93 9.27 0.99 12.94
N LEU A 94 9.69 2.26 13.05
CA LEU A 94 10.07 2.84 14.33
C LEU A 94 8.90 2.81 15.34
N PHE A 95 7.66 3.07 14.87
CA PHE A 95 6.47 2.98 15.69
C PHE A 95 6.26 1.54 16.19
N LEU A 96 6.31 0.57 15.31
CA LEU A 96 6.08 -0.85 15.65
C LEU A 96 7.17 -1.42 16.58
N CYS A 97 8.37 -0.85 16.57
CA CYS A 97 9.42 -1.21 17.55
C CYS A 97 9.09 -0.75 18.97
N HIS A 98 8.32 0.33 19.14
CA HIS A 98 8.12 0.96 20.44
C HIS A 98 6.68 0.96 20.93
N PHE A 99 5.73 0.69 20.05
CA PHE A 99 4.30 0.71 20.35
C PHE A 99 3.57 -0.43 19.64
N ARG A 100 2.51 -0.90 20.25
CA ARG A 100 1.49 -1.73 19.61
C ARG A 100 0.10 -1.23 19.94
N GLY A 101 -0.89 -1.61 19.16
CA GLY A 101 -2.30 -1.40 19.53
C GLY A 101 -2.63 -2.13 20.82
N ALA A 102 -3.40 -1.48 21.69
CA ALA A 102 -3.99 -2.09 22.88
C ALA A 102 -5.34 -2.73 22.51
N GLU A 103 -5.67 -3.85 23.12
CA GLU A 103 -7.02 -4.42 23.04
C GLU A 103 -8.02 -3.60 23.86
N GLU A 104 -9.33 -3.78 23.62
CA GLU A 104 -10.37 -3.01 24.33
C GLU A 104 -10.33 -3.17 25.87
N SER A 105 -9.95 -4.36 26.33
CA SER A 105 -9.88 -4.70 27.76
C SER A 105 -8.50 -4.49 28.38
N GLU A 106 -7.52 -4.07 27.60
CA GLU A 106 -6.13 -3.92 28.03
C GLU A 106 -5.87 -2.51 28.57
N GLU A 107 -5.09 -2.40 29.63
CA GLU A 107 -4.58 -1.11 30.09
C GLU A 107 -3.58 -0.54 29.10
N GLY A 108 -3.90 0.63 28.51
CA GLY A 108 -3.10 1.31 27.52
C GLY A 108 -3.22 2.82 27.61
N GLU A 109 -2.36 3.50 26.93
CA GLU A 109 -2.35 4.96 26.83
C GLU A 109 -3.15 5.44 25.62
N TRP A 110 -3.91 6.52 25.81
CA TRP A 110 -4.59 7.20 24.70
C TRP A 110 -3.77 8.39 24.22
N LEU A 111 -3.08 8.22 23.09
CA LEU A 111 -2.15 9.21 22.55
C LEU A 111 -2.62 9.73 21.19
N THR A 112 -2.37 11.02 20.95
CA THR A 112 -2.52 11.63 19.62
C THR A 112 -1.32 11.28 18.74
N ALA A 113 -1.49 11.33 17.41
CA ALA A 113 -0.39 11.12 16.46
C ALA A 113 0.81 12.07 16.74
N MET A 114 0.55 13.29 17.22
CA MET A 114 1.60 14.24 17.60
C MET A 114 2.37 13.77 18.84
N GLN A 115 1.69 13.27 19.86
CA GLN A 115 2.33 12.77 21.07
C GLN A 115 3.20 11.55 20.76
N ILE A 116 2.67 10.61 19.99
CA ILE A 116 3.42 9.43 19.52
C ILE A 116 4.66 9.87 18.73
N PHE A 117 4.48 10.81 17.81
CA PHE A 117 5.59 11.33 17.01
C PHE A 117 6.69 11.97 17.86
N ASN A 118 6.32 12.75 18.88
CA ASN A 118 7.27 13.38 19.80
C ASN A 118 8.01 12.33 20.63
N ASP A 119 7.32 11.29 21.09
CA ASP A 119 7.94 10.17 21.83
C ASP A 119 8.96 9.43 20.95
N LEU A 120 8.60 9.13 19.71
CA LEU A 120 9.50 8.51 18.74
C LEU A 120 10.71 9.41 18.43
N GLN A 121 10.48 10.74 18.34
CA GLN A 121 11.57 11.71 18.14
C GLN A 121 12.59 11.69 19.30
N GLN A 122 12.16 11.46 20.53
CA GLN A 122 13.07 11.37 21.68
C GLN A 122 13.88 10.06 21.69
N LYS A 123 13.32 9.01 21.12
CA LYS A 123 13.95 7.67 21.09
C LYS A 123 14.94 7.51 19.94
N THR A 124 14.85 8.33 18.90
CA THR A 124 15.77 8.28 17.75
C THR A 124 16.78 9.42 17.78
N ARG A 125 18.00 9.13 17.31
CA ARG A 125 19.06 10.15 17.14
C ARG A 125 18.80 11.03 15.91
N ASP A 126 18.09 10.50 14.93
CA ASP A 126 17.80 11.20 13.70
C ASP A 126 16.59 12.13 13.85
N LYS A 127 16.69 13.31 13.25
CA LYS A 127 15.63 14.30 13.31
C LYS A 127 14.46 13.88 12.40
N LEU A 128 13.32 13.50 12.98
CA LEU A 128 12.12 13.21 12.23
C LEU A 128 11.54 14.51 11.65
N ALA A 129 11.14 14.48 10.38
CA ALA A 129 10.57 15.64 9.73
C ALA A 129 9.11 15.87 10.15
N ILE A 130 8.82 17.01 10.78
CA ILE A 130 7.49 17.39 11.30
C ILE A 130 6.40 17.37 10.20
N ASN A 131 6.75 17.66 8.94
CA ASN A 131 5.82 17.61 7.82
C ASN A 131 5.27 16.19 7.55
N ARG A 132 5.84 15.15 8.16
CA ARG A 132 5.38 13.76 8.05
C ARG A 132 4.25 13.40 9.01
N ILE A 133 3.87 14.24 9.96
CA ILE A 133 2.82 13.92 10.97
C ILE A 133 1.49 13.57 10.31
N ALA A 134 1.08 14.32 9.29
CA ALA A 134 -0.16 14.03 8.57
C ALA A 134 -0.11 12.68 7.82
N ALA A 135 1.05 12.32 7.27
CA ALA A 135 1.28 11.01 6.67
C ALA A 135 1.27 9.93 7.75
N PHE A 136 1.95 10.14 8.85
CA PHE A 136 1.99 9.23 10.00
C PHE A 136 0.58 8.96 10.58
N GLY A 137 -0.27 9.99 10.67
CA GLY A 137 -1.67 9.79 11.08
C GLY A 137 -2.47 8.90 10.11
N ARG A 138 -2.12 8.86 8.82
CA ARG A 138 -2.71 7.90 7.86
C ARG A 138 -2.17 6.49 8.08
N THR A 139 -0.88 6.35 8.35
CA THR A 139 -0.24 5.08 8.71
C THR A 139 -0.88 4.47 9.95
N LEU A 140 -1.07 5.24 11.04
CA LEU A 140 -1.72 4.75 12.26
C LEU A 140 -3.16 4.24 12.03
N ARG A 141 -3.90 4.85 11.08
CA ARG A 141 -5.23 4.35 10.71
C ARG A 141 -5.17 3.05 9.91
N LYS A 142 -4.11 2.87 9.08
CA LYS A 142 -3.88 1.65 8.30
C LYS A 142 -3.57 0.45 9.20
N LEU A 143 -2.94 0.69 10.35
CA LEU A 143 -2.58 -0.34 11.33
C LEU A 143 -3.76 -0.86 12.16
N ASP A 144 -4.99 -0.42 11.86
CA ASP A 144 -6.23 -0.86 12.52
C ASP A 144 -6.21 -0.75 14.05
N ILE A 145 -5.52 0.27 14.56
CA ILE A 145 -5.40 0.53 15.99
C ILE A 145 -6.71 1.13 16.50
N LEU A 146 -7.19 0.62 17.64
CA LEU A 146 -8.37 1.16 18.31
C LEU A 146 -8.22 2.66 18.53
N ASN A 147 -9.20 3.44 18.05
CA ASN A 147 -9.10 4.89 18.09
C ASN A 147 -10.45 5.55 18.44
N LYS A 148 -10.36 6.76 18.99
CA LYS A 148 -11.53 7.61 19.29
C LYS A 148 -11.25 9.05 18.93
N LYS A 149 -12.31 9.78 18.55
CA LYS A 149 -12.23 11.22 18.31
C LYS A 149 -12.29 12.00 19.62
N SER A 150 -11.49 13.04 19.75
CA SER A 150 -11.51 13.99 20.85
C SER A 150 -11.37 15.42 20.33
N ASN A 151 -11.59 16.40 21.19
CA ASN A 151 -11.38 17.83 20.87
C ASN A 151 -9.92 18.15 20.49
N ARG A 152 -8.97 17.29 20.83
CA ARG A 152 -7.54 17.40 20.53
C ARG A 152 -7.11 16.59 19.29
N GLY A 153 -8.06 15.99 18.57
CA GLY A 153 -7.83 15.13 17.42
C GLY A 153 -8.15 13.66 17.70
N THR A 154 -7.67 12.78 16.80
CA THR A 154 -7.83 11.32 16.97
C THR A 154 -6.84 10.82 18.01
N LEU A 155 -7.34 10.09 19.01
CA LEU A 155 -6.56 9.38 20.00
C LEU A 155 -6.48 7.91 19.62
N TYR A 156 -5.32 7.31 19.77
CA TYR A 156 -5.04 5.88 19.51
C TYR A 156 -4.74 5.18 20.82
N HIS A 157 -5.34 4.00 21.02
CA HIS A 157 -5.14 3.19 22.22
C HIS A 157 -3.92 2.29 22.03
N LEU A 158 -2.88 2.51 22.82
CA LEU A 158 -1.55 1.94 22.61
C LEU A 158 -0.97 1.38 23.90
N VAL A 159 -0.14 0.36 23.73
CA VAL A 159 0.76 -0.14 24.76
C VAL A 159 2.19 0.12 24.32
N ARG A 160 3.03 0.57 25.26
CA ARG A 160 4.47 0.70 25.03
C ARG A 160 5.13 -0.68 25.07
N ILE A 161 6.00 -0.94 24.11
CA ILE A 161 6.85 -2.11 24.12
C ILE A 161 8.10 -1.72 24.92
N GLU A 162 8.28 -2.38 26.06
CA GLU A 162 9.51 -2.27 26.85
C GLU A 162 10.62 -3.08 26.17
N GLU A 163 11.82 -2.49 26.06
CA GLU A 163 13.03 -3.17 25.56
C GLU A 163 13.56 -4.17 26.57
#